data_10ab0ef480f6373ecc1b55f51c25c879
#
_entry.id   10ab0ef480f6373ecc1b55f51c25c879
#
_cell.length_a   1.000
_cell.length_b   1.000
_cell.length_c   1.000
_cell.angle_alpha   90.00
_cell.angle_beta   90.00
_cell.angle_gamma   90.00
#
_symmetry.space_group_name_H-M   'P 1'
#
loop_
_entity.id
_entity.type
_entity.pdbx_description
1 polymer ?
#
loop_
_entity_poly.entity_id
_entity_poly.type
_entity_poly.pdbx_seq_one_letter_code
_entity_poly.pdbx_strand_id
1 'polypeptide(L)'
;MKFWHLVKVVRSRILMILISQGGVVHNRILGSEIQWSQKELSRAAEYLSNLMKGMTLSEVKKKILEELRLEKDQYERILYRIFNGGRKFLEEDAADVYIDGQSHILQYPEFSEDIEKLKGLWEAFEEKHLLLHLLDKAMEVEGTRVYIGAENEVGSMEACSLVATPYCRDGTPLGTIGVIGPKRMDYSRVIPIVQYTARVVGNKLQEIGA
;
A
#
# COMPACT_ATOMS: atom_id res chain seq x y z
N MET A 1 -14.56 -5.77 -6.68
CA MET A 1 -14.61 -6.46 -5.36
C MET A 1 -15.84 -7.35 -5.30
N LYS A 2 -15.77 -8.53 -4.65
CA LYS A 2 -16.93 -9.44 -4.58
C LYS A 2 -17.73 -9.27 -3.31
N PHE A 3 -17.11 -9.31 -2.13
CA PHE A 3 -17.85 -9.32 -0.86
C PHE A 3 -17.03 -8.77 0.30
N TRP A 4 -17.69 -8.10 1.24
CA TRP A 4 -17.19 -7.75 2.54
C TRP A 4 -17.89 -8.56 3.61
N HIS A 5 -17.13 -9.09 4.56
CA HIS A 5 -17.68 -9.70 5.75
C HIS A 5 -17.08 -9.05 6.99
N LEU A 6 -17.94 -8.65 7.92
CA LEU A 6 -17.55 -8.13 9.23
C LEU A 6 -18.08 -9.09 10.28
N VAL A 7 -17.18 -9.71 11.03
CA VAL A 7 -17.51 -10.70 12.06
C VAL A 7 -17.02 -10.23 13.42
N LYS A 8 -17.89 -10.26 14.42
CA LYS A 8 -17.50 -9.98 15.79
C LYS A 8 -16.68 -11.14 16.34
N VAL A 9 -15.45 -10.89 16.78
CA VAL A 9 -14.56 -11.93 17.30
C VAL A 9 -14.59 -11.96 18.84
N VAL A 10 -14.43 -10.81 19.50
CA VAL A 10 -14.46 -10.66 20.96
C VAL A 10 -14.99 -9.26 21.28
N ARG A 11 -15.28 -8.96 22.56
CA ARG A 11 -15.96 -7.73 23.05
C ARG A 11 -15.56 -6.41 22.38
N SER A 12 -14.32 -6.29 21.88
CA SER A 12 -13.78 -5.06 21.26
C SER A 12 -13.01 -5.31 19.97
N ARG A 13 -13.18 -6.47 19.32
CA ARG A 13 -12.48 -6.82 18.08
C ARG A 13 -13.45 -7.30 17.00
N ILE A 14 -13.26 -6.75 15.80
CA ILE A 14 -14.04 -7.06 14.60
C ILE A 14 -13.08 -7.68 13.58
N LEU A 15 -13.39 -8.86 13.09
CA LEU A 15 -12.68 -9.45 11.96
C LEU A 15 -13.32 -8.90 10.67
N MET A 16 -12.55 -8.19 9.90
CA MET A 16 -12.92 -7.75 8.56
C MET A 16 -12.33 -8.72 7.54
N ILE A 17 -13.16 -9.18 6.62
CA ILE A 17 -12.76 -10.05 5.50
C ILE A 17 -13.19 -9.37 4.21
N LEU A 18 -12.25 -9.16 3.31
CA LEU A 18 -12.46 -8.63 1.97
C LEU A 18 -12.07 -9.68 0.93
N ILE A 19 -12.97 -9.99 0.02
CA ILE A 19 -12.72 -10.93 -1.08
C ILE A 19 -12.74 -10.17 -2.40
N SER A 20 -11.60 -10.16 -3.11
CA SER A 20 -11.49 -9.54 -4.42
C SER A 20 -12.16 -10.38 -5.52
N GLN A 21 -12.38 -9.81 -6.73
CA GLN A 21 -12.91 -10.58 -7.87
C GLN A 21 -11.98 -11.72 -8.31
N GLY A 22 -10.67 -11.55 -8.11
CA GLY A 22 -9.67 -12.59 -8.38
C GLY A 22 -9.58 -13.68 -7.31
N GLY A 23 -10.48 -13.70 -6.30
CA GLY A 23 -10.48 -14.70 -5.23
C GLY A 23 -9.47 -14.45 -4.11
N VAL A 24 -8.69 -13.38 -4.16
CA VAL A 24 -7.76 -13.02 -3.08
C VAL A 24 -8.56 -12.61 -1.85
N VAL A 25 -8.23 -13.20 -0.72
CA VAL A 25 -8.87 -12.95 0.57
C VAL A 25 -7.93 -12.13 1.45
N HIS A 26 -8.35 -10.93 1.79
CA HIS A 26 -7.70 -10.09 2.80
C HIS A 26 -8.49 -10.19 4.10
N ASN A 27 -7.83 -10.46 5.20
CA ASN A 27 -8.46 -10.50 6.51
C ASN A 27 -7.71 -9.64 7.51
N ARG A 28 -8.43 -8.98 8.41
CA ARG A 28 -7.84 -8.18 9.47
C ARG A 28 -8.71 -8.09 10.71
N ILE A 29 -8.06 -7.97 11.87
CA ILE A 29 -8.73 -7.73 13.14
C ILE A 29 -8.63 -6.23 13.45
N LEU A 30 -9.79 -5.59 13.52
CA LEU A 30 -9.94 -4.18 13.89
C LEU A 30 -10.26 -4.08 15.38
N GLY A 31 -9.55 -3.20 16.10
CA GLY A 31 -9.94 -2.79 17.44
C GLY A 31 -11.13 -1.81 17.37
N SER A 32 -12.12 -1.99 18.23
CA SER A 32 -13.25 -1.05 18.33
C SER A 32 -13.51 -0.73 19.80
N GLU A 33 -13.54 0.56 20.13
CA GLU A 33 -13.94 1.02 21.47
C GLU A 33 -15.43 0.84 21.72
N ILE A 34 -16.21 0.60 20.67
CA ILE A 34 -17.66 0.44 20.71
C ILE A 34 -18.02 -1.04 20.58
N GLN A 35 -19.00 -1.47 21.36
CA GLN A 35 -19.56 -2.80 21.24
C GLN A 35 -20.61 -2.83 20.11
N TRP A 36 -20.27 -3.47 19.01
CA TRP A 36 -21.15 -3.72 17.88
C TRP A 36 -21.91 -5.01 18.05
N SER A 37 -23.18 -5.02 17.67
CA SER A 37 -23.92 -6.26 17.47
C SER A 37 -23.54 -6.87 16.10
N GLN A 38 -23.62 -8.19 15.97
CA GLN A 38 -23.38 -8.86 14.68
C GLN A 38 -24.35 -8.37 13.59
N LYS A 39 -25.58 -7.99 13.97
CA LYS A 39 -26.59 -7.46 13.04
C LYS A 39 -26.19 -6.11 12.45
N GLU A 40 -25.58 -5.22 13.23
CA GLU A 40 -25.07 -3.94 12.76
C GLU A 40 -23.85 -4.15 11.83
N LEU A 41 -22.95 -5.03 12.21
CA LEU A 41 -21.79 -5.38 11.37
C LEU A 41 -22.22 -6.00 10.03
N SER A 42 -23.20 -6.87 10.03
CA SER A 42 -23.74 -7.47 8.80
C SER A 42 -24.37 -6.44 7.87
N ARG A 43 -25.14 -5.49 8.43
CA ARG A 43 -25.71 -4.38 7.64
C ARG A 43 -24.65 -3.47 7.05
N ALA A 44 -23.61 -3.13 7.83
CA ALA A 44 -22.49 -2.33 7.36
C ALA A 44 -21.73 -3.06 6.23
N ALA A 45 -21.48 -4.36 6.38
CA ALA A 45 -20.83 -5.18 5.35
C ALA A 45 -21.64 -5.26 4.05
N GLU A 46 -22.97 -5.40 4.16
CA GLU A 46 -23.88 -5.40 3.01
C GLU A 46 -23.88 -4.04 2.30
N TYR A 47 -23.96 -2.95 3.04
CA TYR A 47 -23.88 -1.59 2.50
C TYR A 47 -22.57 -1.36 1.75
N LEU A 48 -21.43 -1.70 2.38
CA LEU A 48 -20.10 -1.58 1.77
C LEU A 48 -19.99 -2.45 0.51
N SER A 49 -20.50 -3.68 0.53
CA SER A 49 -20.49 -4.57 -0.63
C SER A 49 -21.28 -4.01 -1.81
N ASN A 50 -22.41 -3.36 -1.54
CA ASN A 50 -23.25 -2.74 -2.57
C ASN A 50 -22.62 -1.44 -3.11
N LEU A 51 -22.08 -0.60 -2.23
CA LEU A 51 -21.42 0.68 -2.59
C LEU A 51 -20.20 0.46 -3.50
N MET A 52 -19.47 -0.64 -3.26
CA MET A 52 -18.18 -0.90 -3.88
C MET A 52 -18.23 -1.92 -5.02
N LYS A 53 -19.42 -2.32 -5.42
CA LYS A 53 -19.60 -3.30 -6.50
C LYS A 53 -19.02 -2.78 -7.82
N GLY A 54 -18.05 -3.53 -8.38
CA GLY A 54 -17.39 -3.15 -9.63
C GLY A 54 -16.24 -2.15 -9.51
N MET A 55 -15.95 -1.64 -8.31
CA MET A 55 -14.87 -0.67 -8.08
C MET A 55 -13.54 -1.35 -7.72
N THR A 56 -12.45 -0.70 -8.07
CA THR A 56 -11.11 -1.01 -7.55
C THR A 56 -10.95 -0.50 -6.11
N LEU A 57 -9.93 -0.96 -5.39
CA LEU A 57 -9.67 -0.51 -4.02
C LEU A 57 -9.38 1.00 -3.95
N SER A 58 -8.65 1.52 -4.94
CA SER A 58 -8.33 2.96 -5.06
C SER A 58 -9.57 3.82 -5.29
N GLU A 59 -10.49 3.38 -6.16
CA GLU A 59 -11.77 4.08 -6.38
C GLU A 59 -12.66 4.06 -5.16
N VAL A 60 -12.65 2.94 -4.42
CA VAL A 60 -13.34 2.81 -3.13
C VAL A 60 -12.79 3.81 -2.12
N LYS A 61 -11.45 3.88 -1.99
CA LYS A 61 -10.77 4.84 -1.09
C LYS A 61 -11.18 6.28 -1.43
N LYS A 62 -11.12 6.65 -2.71
CA LYS A 62 -11.49 7.99 -3.17
C LYS A 62 -12.95 8.31 -2.87
N LYS A 63 -13.87 7.41 -3.19
CA LYS A 63 -15.30 7.59 -2.97
C LYS A 63 -15.65 7.74 -1.49
N ILE A 64 -15.05 6.92 -0.63
CA ILE A 64 -15.24 7.02 0.83
C ILE A 64 -14.73 8.37 1.36
N LEU A 65 -13.55 8.84 0.90
CA LEU A 65 -13.01 10.13 1.29
C LEU A 65 -13.89 11.30 0.81
N GLU A 66 -14.52 11.18 -0.35
CA GLU A 66 -15.47 12.17 -0.87
C GLU A 66 -16.77 12.18 -0.07
N GLU A 67 -17.33 11.02 0.26
CA GLU A 67 -18.55 10.90 1.08
C GLU A 67 -18.33 11.36 2.53
N LEU A 68 -17.15 11.13 3.11
CA LEU A 68 -16.78 11.63 4.44
C LEU A 68 -16.67 13.17 4.51
N ARG A 69 -16.55 13.86 3.38
CA ARG A 69 -16.56 15.33 3.31
C ARG A 69 -17.98 15.93 3.28
N LEU A 70 -18.97 15.13 2.92
CA LEU A 70 -20.38 15.55 2.82
C LEU A 70 -21.10 15.08 4.07
N GLU A 71 -21.16 15.93 5.09
CA GLU A 71 -21.89 15.65 6.34
C GLU A 71 -23.36 15.28 6.08
N LYS A 72 -23.79 14.08 6.52
CA LYS A 72 -25.09 13.81 7.19
C LYS A 72 -25.38 12.31 7.34
N ASP A 73 -25.70 11.92 8.55
CA ASP A 73 -26.55 10.86 9.10
C ASP A 73 -25.85 9.85 10.03
N GLN A 74 -26.64 9.24 10.93
CA GLN A 74 -26.14 8.30 11.96
C GLN A 74 -25.32 7.11 11.38
N TYR A 75 -25.63 6.70 10.15
CA TYR A 75 -24.88 5.65 9.44
C TYR A 75 -23.47 6.11 9.05
N GLU A 76 -23.27 7.38 8.71
CA GLU A 76 -21.97 7.97 8.37
C GLU A 76 -21.05 8.01 9.60
N ARG A 77 -21.59 8.25 10.81
CA ARG A 77 -20.79 8.15 12.04
C ARG A 77 -20.33 6.73 12.33
N ILE A 78 -21.12 5.73 11.96
CA ILE A 78 -20.76 4.31 12.07
C ILE A 78 -19.65 4.00 11.07
N LEU A 79 -19.81 4.39 9.83
CA LEU A 79 -18.80 4.24 8.78
C LEU A 79 -17.52 5.03 9.13
N TYR A 80 -17.65 6.29 9.53
CA TYR A 80 -16.52 7.12 9.95
C TYR A 80 -15.71 6.49 11.10
N ARG A 81 -16.35 5.84 12.06
CA ARG A 81 -15.68 5.18 13.18
C ARG A 81 -15.08 3.83 12.81
N ILE A 82 -15.76 3.06 11.96
CA ILE A 82 -15.19 1.85 11.34
C ILE A 82 -13.99 2.24 10.46
N PHE A 83 -14.09 3.34 9.70
CA PHE A 83 -13.05 3.79 8.79
C PHE A 83 -11.94 4.58 9.48
N ASN A 84 -12.14 5.32 10.55
CA ASN A 84 -11.04 5.90 11.31
C ASN A 84 -10.25 4.84 12.10
N GLY A 85 -10.92 3.78 12.59
CA GLY A 85 -10.24 2.57 13.03
C GLY A 85 -9.61 1.78 11.87
N GLY A 86 -10.16 1.90 10.67
CA GLY A 86 -9.73 1.24 9.43
C GLY A 86 -8.94 2.13 8.46
N ARG A 87 -8.76 3.44 8.74
CA ARG A 87 -7.92 4.33 7.93
C ARG A 87 -6.48 3.83 7.88
N LYS A 88 -5.98 3.39 9.02
CA LYS A 88 -4.73 2.64 9.13
C LYS A 88 -4.72 1.36 8.27
N PHE A 89 -5.88 0.71 8.14
CA PHE A 89 -6.07 -0.49 7.33
C PHE A 89 -5.97 -0.21 5.81
N LEU A 90 -6.62 0.85 5.32
CA LEU A 90 -6.57 1.21 3.90
C LEU A 90 -5.21 1.80 3.51
N GLU A 91 -4.47 2.32 4.49
CA GLU A 91 -3.12 2.83 4.31
C GLU A 91 -2.06 1.73 4.46
N GLU A 92 -2.27 0.72 5.34
CA GLU A 92 -1.28 -0.32 5.63
C GLU A 92 -1.45 -1.62 4.80
N ASP A 93 -2.68 -1.98 4.35
CA ASP A 93 -2.94 -3.28 3.69
C ASP A 93 -3.28 -3.21 2.19
N ALA A 94 -3.45 -2.02 1.63
CA ALA A 94 -3.63 -1.91 0.18
C ALA A 94 -2.33 -2.17 -0.59
N ALA A 95 -1.20 -2.10 0.08
CA ALA A 95 0.10 -2.40 -0.48
C ALA A 95 0.99 -3.03 0.59
N ASP A 96 1.32 -4.30 0.43
CA ASP A 96 2.34 -4.96 1.22
C ASP A 96 3.70 -4.60 0.61
N VAL A 97 4.57 -3.89 1.36
CA VAL A 97 5.94 -3.65 0.93
C VAL A 97 6.81 -4.81 1.38
N TYR A 98 7.29 -5.56 0.42
CA TYR A 98 8.35 -6.53 0.63
C TYR A 98 9.70 -5.84 0.39
N ILE A 99 10.61 -5.91 1.36
CA ILE A 99 11.94 -5.31 1.28
C ILE A 99 12.97 -6.41 1.48
N ASP A 100 13.91 -6.50 0.56
CA ASP A 100 15.02 -7.46 0.63
C ASP A 100 16.34 -6.78 0.26
N GLY A 101 17.48 -7.41 0.62
CA GLY A 101 18.80 -6.92 0.29
C GLY A 101 19.30 -5.73 1.11
N GLN A 102 18.64 -5.39 2.21
CA GLN A 102 19.00 -4.26 3.09
C GLN A 102 20.47 -4.29 3.52
N SER A 103 21.02 -5.48 3.77
CA SER A 103 22.43 -5.63 4.16
C SER A 103 23.43 -5.20 3.07
N HIS A 104 23.03 -5.22 1.80
CA HIS A 104 23.91 -4.81 0.70
C HIS A 104 24.23 -3.32 0.71
N ILE A 105 23.38 -2.50 1.35
CA ILE A 105 23.61 -1.06 1.46
C ILE A 105 24.89 -0.74 2.25
N LEU A 106 25.27 -1.62 3.18
CA LEU A 106 26.50 -1.50 3.98
C LEU A 106 27.78 -1.65 3.15
N GLN A 107 27.71 -2.15 1.93
CA GLN A 107 28.86 -2.25 1.02
C GLN A 107 29.23 -0.90 0.42
N TYR A 108 28.37 0.11 0.54
CA TYR A 108 28.63 1.44 0.03
C TYR A 108 29.23 2.33 1.13
N PRO A 109 30.41 2.95 0.90
CA PRO A 109 31.08 3.81 1.88
C PRO A 109 30.20 4.94 2.40
N GLU A 110 29.32 5.49 1.54
CA GLU A 110 28.39 6.55 1.88
C GLU A 110 27.48 6.22 3.07
N PHE A 111 27.24 4.93 3.34
CA PHE A 111 26.41 4.45 4.44
C PHE A 111 27.22 3.76 5.52
N SER A 112 28.26 3.00 5.17
CA SER A 112 29.10 2.29 6.17
C SER A 112 29.97 3.23 6.99
N GLU A 113 30.31 4.41 6.46
CA GLU A 113 31.13 5.43 7.14
C GLU A 113 30.30 6.52 7.84
N ASP A 114 28.98 6.55 7.62
CA ASP A 114 28.08 7.57 8.18
C ASP A 114 26.87 6.90 8.87
N ILE A 115 27.00 6.72 10.17
CA ILE A 115 25.99 6.04 11.00
C ILE A 115 24.66 6.78 10.99
N GLU A 116 24.64 8.11 10.90
CA GLU A 116 23.39 8.89 10.91
C GLU A 116 22.59 8.66 9.62
N LYS A 117 23.26 8.61 8.46
CA LYS A 117 22.61 8.26 7.18
C LYS A 117 22.09 6.83 7.18
N LEU A 118 22.89 5.90 7.74
CA LEU A 118 22.48 4.51 7.86
C LEU A 118 21.25 4.37 8.76
N LYS A 119 21.24 5.06 9.90
CA LYS A 119 20.12 5.07 10.85
C LYS A 119 18.85 5.62 10.20
N GLY A 120 18.94 6.78 9.51
CA GLY A 120 17.80 7.37 8.81
C GLY A 120 17.22 6.43 7.76
N LEU A 121 18.07 5.75 7.00
CA LEU A 121 17.60 4.75 6.02
C LEU A 121 16.93 3.55 6.69
N TRP A 122 17.45 3.10 7.83
CA TRP A 122 16.85 1.99 8.60
C TRP A 122 15.49 2.36 9.15
N GLU A 123 15.34 3.57 9.69
CA GLU A 123 14.05 4.12 10.13
C GLU A 123 13.05 4.17 8.97
N ALA A 124 13.47 4.58 7.76
CA ALA A 124 12.60 4.56 6.58
C ALA A 124 12.16 3.14 6.18
N PHE A 125 13.00 2.13 6.38
CA PHE A 125 12.63 0.73 6.13
C PHE A 125 11.65 0.18 7.19
N GLU A 126 11.78 0.61 8.44
CA GLU A 126 10.84 0.25 9.51
C GLU A 126 9.50 0.97 9.34
N GLU A 127 9.52 2.22 8.92
CA GLU A 127 8.34 3.02 8.62
C GLU A 127 7.81 2.72 7.20
N LYS A 128 7.35 1.51 6.96
CA LYS A 128 6.87 1.02 5.65
C LYS A 128 5.93 1.98 4.92
N HIS A 129 5.14 2.77 5.66
CA HIS A 129 4.21 3.74 5.07
C HIS A 129 4.90 4.85 4.26
N LEU A 130 6.15 5.21 4.61
CA LEU A 130 6.94 6.18 3.84
C LEU A 130 7.34 5.62 2.47
N LEU A 131 7.78 4.36 2.46
CA LEU A 131 8.13 3.68 1.21
C LEU A 131 6.89 3.44 0.35
N LEU A 132 5.76 3.09 0.97
CA LEU A 132 4.49 2.95 0.28
C LEU A 132 4.09 4.23 -0.45
N HIS A 133 4.21 5.37 0.22
CA HIS A 133 3.90 6.67 -0.38
C HIS A 133 4.74 6.95 -1.63
N LEU A 134 6.04 6.64 -1.59
CA LEU A 134 6.94 6.81 -2.75
C LEU A 134 6.60 5.86 -3.89
N LEU A 135 6.30 4.60 -3.57
CA LEU A 135 5.95 3.58 -4.57
C LEU A 135 4.58 3.86 -5.20
N ASP A 136 3.61 4.35 -4.42
CA ASP A 136 2.29 4.77 -4.91
C ASP A 136 2.41 5.96 -5.88
N LYS A 137 3.24 6.96 -5.55
CA LYS A 137 3.55 8.07 -6.49
C LYS A 137 4.13 7.56 -7.81
N ALA A 138 5.01 6.57 -7.77
CA ALA A 138 5.56 5.96 -8.97
C ALA A 138 4.51 5.20 -9.78
N MET A 139 3.45 4.70 -9.14
CA MET A 139 2.36 3.97 -9.78
C MET A 139 1.38 4.88 -10.55
N GLU A 140 1.28 6.16 -10.17
CA GLU A 140 0.39 7.13 -10.82
C GLU A 140 0.86 7.55 -12.23
N VAL A 141 2.09 7.22 -12.59
CA VAL A 141 2.70 7.66 -13.85
C VAL A 141 3.21 6.45 -14.64
N GLU A 142 2.97 6.46 -15.94
CA GLU A 142 3.51 5.44 -16.83
C GLU A 142 5.05 5.51 -16.90
N GLY A 143 5.69 4.33 -16.81
CA GLY A 143 7.12 4.17 -16.96
C GLY A 143 7.90 4.21 -15.65
N THR A 144 9.22 4.32 -15.79
CA THR A 144 10.15 4.31 -14.67
C THR A 144 10.33 5.70 -14.08
N ARG A 145 10.30 5.79 -12.77
CA ARG A 145 10.61 7.01 -12.02
C ARG A 145 11.94 6.85 -11.29
N VAL A 146 12.66 7.95 -11.24
CA VAL A 146 13.91 8.05 -10.49
C VAL A 146 13.77 9.25 -9.56
N TYR A 147 13.91 9.01 -8.28
CA TYR A 147 13.91 10.04 -7.24
C TYR A 147 15.31 10.11 -6.64
N ILE A 148 15.95 11.26 -6.65
CA ILE A 148 17.34 11.44 -6.21
C ILE A 148 17.37 12.36 -4.99
N GLY A 149 17.85 11.85 -3.86
CA GLY A 149 18.04 12.65 -2.66
C GLY A 149 16.76 13.30 -2.17
N ALA A 150 16.73 14.62 -2.08
CA ALA A 150 15.58 15.40 -1.60
C ALA A 150 14.30 15.22 -2.43
N GLU A 151 14.38 14.72 -3.66
CA GLU A 151 13.21 14.41 -4.49
C GLU A 151 12.38 13.26 -3.92
N ASN A 152 12.95 12.46 -3.02
CA ASN A 152 12.22 11.41 -2.30
C ASN A 152 11.13 11.97 -1.36
N GLU A 153 11.18 13.26 -1.00
CA GLU A 153 10.27 13.91 -0.03
C GLU A 153 10.25 13.23 1.36
N VAL A 154 11.11 12.25 1.58
CA VAL A 154 11.32 11.55 2.84
C VAL A 154 12.69 11.93 3.37
N GLY A 155 12.72 12.78 4.40
CA GLY A 155 13.97 13.35 4.92
C GLY A 155 15.01 12.29 5.32
N SER A 156 14.58 11.18 5.88
CA SER A 156 15.44 10.04 6.22
C SER A 156 16.08 9.34 5.02
N MET A 157 15.55 9.55 3.80
CA MET A 157 16.05 8.98 2.55
C MET A 157 16.81 10.00 1.68
N GLU A 158 17.11 11.19 2.19
CA GLU A 158 17.81 12.24 1.42
C GLU A 158 19.19 11.79 0.91
N ALA A 159 19.86 10.86 1.59
CA ALA A 159 21.13 10.28 1.15
C ALA A 159 20.97 9.23 0.04
N CYS A 160 19.74 8.81 -0.28
CA CYS A 160 19.43 7.70 -1.17
C CYS A 160 18.82 8.18 -2.49
N SER A 161 18.79 7.27 -3.45
CA SER A 161 17.97 7.35 -4.65
C SER A 161 17.06 6.13 -4.74
N LEU A 162 15.87 6.33 -5.27
CA LEU A 162 14.89 5.29 -5.59
C LEU A 162 14.67 5.26 -7.10
N VAL A 163 14.83 4.09 -7.70
CA VAL A 163 14.38 3.81 -9.07
C VAL A 163 13.18 2.88 -9.00
N ALA A 164 12.03 3.31 -9.46
CA ALA A 164 10.77 2.59 -9.33
C ALA A 164 10.03 2.47 -10.66
N THR A 165 9.44 1.30 -10.91
CA THR A 165 8.67 1.00 -12.13
C THR A 165 7.42 0.22 -11.75
N PRO A 166 6.22 0.65 -12.19
CA PRO A 166 5.00 -0.11 -11.98
C PRO A 166 5.03 -1.43 -12.79
N TYR A 167 4.50 -2.50 -12.21
CA TYR A 167 4.19 -3.73 -12.93
C TYR A 167 2.68 -3.84 -13.15
N CYS A 168 2.30 -4.18 -14.37
CA CYS A 168 0.93 -4.16 -14.82
C CYS A 168 0.45 -5.54 -15.26
N ARG A 169 -0.88 -5.75 -15.18
CA ARG A 169 -1.60 -6.83 -15.84
C ARG A 169 -2.68 -6.22 -16.75
N ASP A 170 -2.65 -6.57 -18.03
CA ASP A 170 -3.59 -6.05 -19.04
C ASP A 170 -3.68 -4.51 -19.05
N GLY A 171 -2.52 -3.84 -18.90
CA GLY A 171 -2.45 -2.38 -18.84
C GLY A 171 -2.85 -1.75 -17.49
N THR A 172 -3.33 -2.57 -16.53
CA THR A 172 -3.70 -2.08 -15.19
C THR A 172 -2.54 -2.25 -14.23
N PRO A 173 -2.05 -1.18 -13.57
CA PRO A 173 -1.00 -1.28 -12.59
C PRO A 173 -1.48 -2.07 -11.36
N LEU A 174 -0.70 -3.05 -10.96
CA LEU A 174 -0.95 -3.91 -9.80
C LEU A 174 -0.06 -3.56 -8.60
N GLY A 175 1.08 -2.96 -8.86
CA GLY A 175 2.03 -2.55 -7.84
C GLY A 175 3.31 -1.98 -8.47
N THR A 176 4.31 -1.70 -7.64
CA THR A 176 5.56 -1.08 -8.05
C THR A 176 6.75 -1.90 -7.57
N ILE A 177 7.75 -2.04 -8.42
CA ILE A 177 9.07 -2.57 -8.05
C ILE A 177 10.04 -1.41 -7.98
N GLY A 178 10.84 -1.34 -6.92
CA GLY A 178 11.85 -0.32 -6.75
C GLY A 178 13.19 -0.88 -6.28
N VAL A 179 14.25 -0.14 -6.60
CA VAL A 179 15.60 -0.33 -6.06
C VAL A 179 16.02 0.94 -5.36
N ILE A 180 16.44 0.79 -4.09
CA ILE A 180 16.99 1.86 -3.28
C ILE A 180 18.50 1.68 -3.22
N GLY A 181 19.23 2.76 -3.38
CA GLY A 181 20.69 2.77 -3.30
C GLY A 181 21.27 4.17 -3.11
N PRO A 182 22.61 4.32 -3.14
CA PRO A 182 23.26 5.62 -2.99
C PRO A 182 22.92 6.56 -4.18
N LYS A 183 23.03 7.87 -3.97
CA LYS A 183 22.84 8.87 -5.05
C LYS A 183 23.72 8.62 -6.29
N ARG A 184 24.85 7.94 -6.12
CA ARG A 184 25.80 7.62 -7.18
C ARG A 184 25.64 6.21 -7.75
N MET A 185 24.45 5.63 -7.65
CA MET A 185 24.21 4.33 -8.29
C MET A 185 24.35 4.43 -9.81
N ASP A 186 24.72 3.32 -10.45
CA ASP A 186 24.76 3.22 -11.91
C ASP A 186 23.34 3.11 -12.48
N TYR A 187 22.72 4.25 -12.72
CA TYR A 187 21.36 4.33 -13.26
C TYR A 187 21.22 3.67 -14.62
N SER A 188 22.28 3.70 -15.44
CA SER A 188 22.28 3.10 -16.78
C SER A 188 22.08 1.58 -16.72
N ARG A 189 22.52 0.97 -15.63
CA ARG A 189 22.36 -0.45 -15.35
C ARG A 189 21.11 -0.75 -14.52
N VAL A 190 20.81 0.08 -13.52
CA VAL A 190 19.70 -0.17 -12.59
C VAL A 190 18.34 -0.01 -13.27
N ILE A 191 18.14 1.05 -14.06
CA ILE A 191 16.86 1.31 -14.74
C ILE A 191 16.41 0.12 -15.61
N PRO A 192 17.24 -0.41 -16.53
CA PRO A 192 16.84 -1.58 -17.33
C PRO A 192 16.54 -2.82 -16.51
N ILE A 193 17.25 -3.04 -15.39
CA ILE A 193 17.01 -4.19 -14.51
C ILE A 193 15.63 -4.06 -13.85
N VAL A 194 15.29 -2.90 -13.29
CA VAL A 194 14.00 -2.65 -12.64
C VAL A 194 12.86 -2.79 -13.65
N GLN A 195 13.01 -2.22 -14.85
CA GLN A 195 12.03 -2.35 -15.94
C GLN A 195 11.81 -3.81 -16.36
N TYR A 196 12.91 -4.53 -16.56
CA TYR A 196 12.84 -5.94 -16.93
C TYR A 196 12.14 -6.77 -15.84
N THR A 197 12.50 -6.55 -14.58
CA THR A 197 11.89 -7.27 -13.44
C THR A 197 10.40 -6.96 -13.33
N ALA A 198 10.00 -5.70 -13.47
CA ALA A 198 8.59 -5.30 -13.45
C ALA A 198 7.79 -6.01 -14.56
N ARG A 199 8.36 -6.12 -15.77
CA ARG A 199 7.74 -6.85 -16.88
C ARG A 199 7.60 -8.34 -16.60
N VAL A 200 8.64 -8.98 -16.05
CA VAL A 200 8.62 -10.41 -15.72
C VAL A 200 7.56 -10.69 -14.65
N VAL A 201 7.47 -9.87 -13.61
CA VAL A 201 6.47 -10.01 -12.55
C VAL A 201 5.07 -9.80 -13.11
N GLY A 202 4.82 -8.77 -13.93
CA GLY A 202 3.53 -8.55 -14.58
C GLY A 202 3.08 -9.75 -15.42
N ASN A 203 3.97 -10.30 -16.25
CA ASN A 203 3.68 -11.48 -17.07
C ASN A 203 3.36 -12.73 -16.21
N LYS A 204 4.14 -12.94 -15.14
CA LYS A 204 3.89 -14.07 -14.22
C LYS A 204 2.54 -13.96 -13.51
N LEU A 205 2.16 -12.78 -13.09
CA LEU A 205 0.85 -12.54 -12.47
C LEU A 205 -0.31 -12.71 -13.45
N GLN A 206 -0.07 -12.49 -14.75
CA GLN A 206 -1.04 -12.78 -15.81
C GLN A 206 -1.24 -14.29 -15.96
N GLU A 207 -0.17 -15.09 -15.95
CA GLU A 207 -0.23 -16.55 -16.01
C GLU A 207 -0.95 -17.19 -14.82
N ILE A 208 -0.76 -16.65 -13.60
CA ILE A 208 -1.36 -17.19 -12.37
C ILE A 208 -2.84 -16.80 -12.23
N GLY A 209 -3.27 -15.71 -12.86
CA GLY A 209 -4.64 -15.19 -12.78
C GLY A 209 -5.55 -15.64 -13.93
N ALA A 210 -5.05 -16.46 -14.82
CA ALA A 210 -5.80 -17.16 -15.87
C ALA A 210 -6.15 -18.56 -15.33
#